data_931c13cf8e7c7aa8cf7fd4cd375007f5
#
_entry.id   931c13cf8e7c7aa8cf7fd4cd375007f5
#
_cell.length_a   1.000
_cell.length_b   1.000
_cell.length_c   1.000
_cell.angle_alpha   90.00
_cell.angle_beta   90.00
_cell.angle_gamma   90.00
#
_symmetry.space_group_name_H-M   'P 1'
#
loop_
_entity.id
_entity.type
_entity.pdbx_description
1 polymer ?
#
loop_
_entity_poly.entity_id
_entity_poly.type
_entity_poly.pdbx_seq_one_letter_code
_entity_poly.pdbx_strand_id
1 'polypeptide(L)'
;MPVLNVRSGTAELAAEVRGAGAPVVFLHAGVADRRMWQAELAALEAAGGYRGVAYDRRGFGESLHADERYSHVADLAAVLDATAGGAPAVLVGCSQGGRIAIDAALAMPERVRALVLVAPAISGAPEQATFPPAIEAWIDRMEKAEAQADIDRINALEAHAWLDGPLAPEGRVGGAVRTLFLEMNGIALRAEQRGTEIAPEPAYDRVDRIAAPALVVWGDLDFPHLGDRCEYLAARMPAATSLLICDAAHLPNLEYPDAFNRALHAFLAGAAP
;
A
#
# COMPACT_ATOMS: atom_id res chain seq x y z
N MET A 1 11.22 -2.61 18.13
CA MET A 1 12.16 -3.68 17.65
C MET A 1 13.29 -3.03 16.84
N PRO A 2 14.48 -3.65 16.71
CA PRO A 2 15.51 -3.09 15.84
C PRO A 2 15.05 -3.07 14.39
N VAL A 3 15.30 -1.96 13.71
CA VAL A 3 15.06 -1.80 12.28
C VAL A 3 16.16 -2.53 11.52
N LEU A 4 15.79 -3.34 10.55
CA LEU A 4 16.70 -4.00 9.61
C LEU A 4 16.91 -3.07 8.41
N ASN A 5 18.14 -2.75 8.07
CA ASN A 5 18.46 -2.03 6.84
C ASN A 5 18.72 -3.03 5.72
N VAL A 6 17.86 -3.01 4.70
CA VAL A 6 17.98 -3.86 3.51
C VAL A 6 18.59 -3.04 2.38
N ARG A 7 19.73 -3.50 1.86
CA ARG A 7 20.39 -2.83 0.74
C ARG A 7 19.72 -3.19 -0.58
N SER A 8 19.35 -2.17 -1.37
CA SER A 8 18.89 -2.31 -2.75
C SER A 8 19.60 -1.27 -3.63
N GLY A 9 20.49 -1.72 -4.50
CA GLY A 9 21.41 -0.83 -5.22
C GLY A 9 22.28 -0.03 -4.25
N THR A 10 22.20 1.29 -4.32
CA THR A 10 22.87 2.22 -3.39
C THR A 10 21.98 2.70 -2.24
N ALA A 11 20.69 2.36 -2.26
CA ALA A 11 19.76 2.70 -1.18
C ALA A 11 19.77 1.67 -0.04
N GLU A 12 19.37 2.14 1.14
CA GLU A 12 19.06 1.32 2.31
C GLU A 12 17.57 1.49 2.65
N LEU A 13 16.86 0.36 2.67
CA LEU A 13 15.44 0.31 2.97
C LEU A 13 15.24 -0.14 4.41
N ALA A 14 14.59 0.69 5.20
CA ALA A 14 14.29 0.39 6.60
C ALA A 14 13.13 -0.60 6.67
N ALA A 15 13.35 -1.74 7.31
CA ALA A 15 12.36 -2.79 7.47
C ALA A 15 12.19 -3.20 8.93
N GLU A 16 10.97 -3.52 9.30
CA GLU A 16 10.62 -4.13 10.58
C GLU A 16 10.20 -5.58 10.34
N VAL A 17 10.71 -6.49 11.16
CA VAL A 17 10.42 -7.93 11.08
C VAL A 17 9.88 -8.40 12.41
N ARG A 18 8.70 -9.04 12.41
CA ARG A 18 8.08 -9.64 13.60
C ARG A 18 7.68 -11.09 13.38
N GLY A 19 7.76 -11.88 14.43
CA GLY A 19 7.37 -13.29 14.40
C GLY A 19 8.32 -14.17 13.59
N ALA A 20 7.89 -15.41 13.35
CA ALA A 20 8.64 -16.42 12.60
C ALA A 20 7.68 -17.37 11.89
N GLY A 21 8.08 -17.89 10.71
CA GLY A 21 7.26 -18.78 9.90
C GLY A 21 7.11 -18.31 8.47
N ALA A 22 5.92 -18.54 7.89
CA ALA A 22 5.62 -18.15 6.50
C ALA A 22 5.72 -16.63 6.31
N PRO A 23 6.44 -16.13 5.28
CA PRO A 23 6.64 -14.70 5.09
C PRO A 23 5.38 -13.99 4.58
N VAL A 24 5.04 -12.88 5.24
CA VAL A 24 4.00 -11.93 4.85
C VAL A 24 4.65 -10.55 4.78
N VAL A 25 4.73 -9.97 3.59
CA VAL A 25 5.42 -8.69 3.35
C VAL A 25 4.41 -7.60 3.06
N PHE A 26 4.49 -6.50 3.82
CA PHE A 26 3.59 -5.37 3.77
C PHE A 26 4.22 -4.19 3.04
N LEU A 27 3.47 -3.65 2.05
CA LEU A 27 3.85 -2.53 1.20
C LEU A 27 2.88 -1.37 1.44
N HIS A 28 3.40 -0.26 1.95
CA HIS A 28 2.59 0.89 2.36
C HIS A 28 2.06 1.73 1.19
N ALA A 29 1.03 2.54 1.48
CA ALA A 29 0.44 3.51 0.55
C ALA A 29 1.39 4.67 0.23
N GLY A 30 1.08 5.47 -0.79
CA GLY A 30 1.84 6.65 -1.19
C GLY A 30 1.84 7.79 -0.15
N VAL A 31 0.89 7.77 0.76
CA VAL A 31 0.69 8.77 1.83
C VAL A 31 1.05 8.21 3.22
N ALA A 32 1.79 7.11 3.27
CA ALA A 32 2.11 6.40 4.51
C ALA A 32 3.53 5.83 4.47
N ASP A 33 3.96 5.22 5.56
CA ASP A 33 5.17 4.43 5.68
C ASP A 33 4.87 3.09 6.39
N ARG A 34 5.91 2.28 6.70
CA ARG A 34 5.73 0.96 7.32
C ARG A 34 4.90 0.97 8.60
N ARG A 35 4.81 2.12 9.29
CA ARG A 35 4.07 2.26 10.54
C ARG A 35 2.55 2.06 10.36
N MET A 36 2.03 2.20 9.15
CA MET A 36 0.62 1.92 8.89
C MET A 36 0.24 0.46 9.14
N TRP A 37 1.22 -0.46 9.19
CA TRP A 37 1.03 -1.90 9.33
C TRP A 37 1.30 -2.43 10.74
N GLN A 38 1.39 -1.56 11.76
CA GLN A 38 1.75 -1.96 13.13
C GLN A 38 0.71 -2.90 13.77
N ALA A 39 -0.57 -2.68 13.49
CA ALA A 39 -1.64 -3.53 14.00
C ALA A 39 -1.58 -4.93 13.39
N GLU A 40 -1.33 -5.02 12.08
CA GLU A 40 -1.22 -6.27 11.33
C GLU A 40 0.02 -7.07 11.76
N LEU A 41 1.16 -6.41 11.90
CA LEU A 41 2.40 -7.04 12.39
C LEU A 41 2.20 -7.62 13.81
N ALA A 42 1.55 -6.87 14.70
CA ALA A 42 1.26 -7.33 16.06
C ALA A 42 0.27 -8.51 16.07
N ALA A 43 -0.76 -8.46 15.22
CA ALA A 43 -1.73 -9.53 15.10
C ALA A 43 -1.12 -10.84 14.55
N LEU A 44 -0.24 -10.74 13.53
CA LEU A 44 0.47 -11.90 12.98
C LEU A 44 1.46 -12.50 13.99
N GLU A 45 2.19 -11.66 14.73
CA GLU A 45 3.10 -12.12 15.78
C GLU A 45 2.35 -12.86 16.88
N ALA A 46 1.20 -12.31 17.31
CA ALA A 46 0.36 -12.94 18.33
C ALA A 46 -0.27 -14.27 17.87
N ALA A 47 -0.66 -14.37 16.60
CA ALA A 47 -1.20 -15.60 16.03
C ALA A 47 -0.14 -16.69 15.87
N GLY A 48 1.12 -16.33 15.65
CA GLY A 48 2.21 -17.25 15.37
C GLY A 48 2.12 -17.88 13.98
N GLY A 49 3.20 -18.56 13.58
CA GLY A 49 3.27 -19.25 12.27
C GLY A 49 3.59 -18.34 11.09
N TYR A 50 3.63 -17.03 11.28
CA TYR A 50 3.94 -16.06 10.25
C TYR A 50 5.13 -15.18 10.63
N ARG A 51 5.91 -14.80 9.62
CA ARG A 51 6.93 -13.75 9.71
C ARG A 51 6.40 -12.52 8.97
N GLY A 52 5.91 -11.54 9.72
CA GLY A 52 5.48 -10.26 9.19
C GLY A 52 6.68 -9.34 8.92
N VAL A 53 6.74 -8.74 7.75
CA VAL A 53 7.77 -7.79 7.32
C VAL A 53 7.09 -6.55 6.77
N ALA A 54 7.33 -5.37 7.34
CA ALA A 54 6.92 -4.10 6.77
C ALA A 54 8.15 -3.24 6.50
N TYR A 55 8.24 -2.62 5.33
CA TYR A 55 9.39 -1.80 4.99
C TYR A 55 8.96 -0.44 4.42
N ASP A 56 9.83 0.55 4.60
CA ASP A 56 9.67 1.85 3.99
C ASP A 56 10.25 1.83 2.57
N ARG A 57 9.45 2.27 1.60
CA ARG A 57 9.97 2.53 0.26
C ARG A 57 10.90 3.74 0.26
N ARG A 58 11.71 3.89 -0.77
CA ARG A 58 12.61 5.06 -0.95
C ARG A 58 11.83 6.36 -0.79
N GLY A 59 12.35 7.28 0.03
CA GLY A 59 11.74 8.59 0.33
C GLY A 59 10.59 8.56 1.33
N PHE A 60 10.34 7.42 1.97
CA PHE A 60 9.31 7.27 2.99
C PHE A 60 9.93 6.81 4.31
N GLY A 61 9.31 7.20 5.43
CA GLY A 61 9.70 6.80 6.75
C GLY A 61 11.18 7.04 7.04
N GLU A 62 11.93 5.97 7.29
CA GLU A 62 13.37 6.02 7.56
C GLU A 62 14.24 5.67 6.35
N SER A 63 13.62 5.37 5.19
CA SER A 63 14.35 5.08 3.94
C SER A 63 14.60 6.34 3.13
N LEU A 64 15.86 6.58 2.80
CA LEU A 64 16.22 7.75 1.99
C LEU A 64 16.21 7.42 0.49
N HIS A 65 16.01 8.46 -0.33
CA HIS A 65 16.27 8.35 -1.77
C HIS A 65 17.76 8.20 -2.05
N ALA A 66 18.08 7.44 -3.09
CA ALA A 66 19.44 7.36 -3.66
C ALA A 66 19.42 7.89 -5.10
N ASP A 67 20.54 8.52 -5.51
CA ASP A 67 20.67 9.07 -6.87
C ASP A 67 21.04 7.96 -7.87
N GLU A 68 20.07 7.13 -8.18
CA GLU A 68 20.19 6.02 -9.14
C GLU A 68 18.88 5.76 -9.88
N ARG A 69 18.95 4.99 -10.96
CA ARG A 69 17.74 4.41 -11.55
C ARG A 69 17.35 3.17 -10.75
N TYR A 70 16.09 3.09 -10.33
CA TYR A 70 15.61 2.01 -9.48
C TYR A 70 14.25 1.47 -9.94
N SER A 71 13.89 0.31 -9.45
CA SER A 71 12.58 -0.31 -9.62
C SER A 71 12.04 -0.73 -8.26
N HIS A 72 10.80 -0.38 -7.96
CA HIS A 72 10.15 -0.84 -6.73
C HIS A 72 10.02 -2.35 -6.65
N VAL A 73 9.88 -3.04 -7.79
CA VAL A 73 9.88 -4.50 -7.83
C VAL A 73 11.26 -5.07 -7.46
N ALA A 74 12.35 -4.42 -7.90
CA ALA A 74 13.70 -4.83 -7.50
C ALA A 74 13.98 -4.54 -6.02
N ASP A 75 13.47 -3.42 -5.49
CA ASP A 75 13.53 -3.12 -4.05
C ASP A 75 12.78 -4.19 -3.23
N LEU A 76 11.57 -4.56 -3.65
CA LEU A 76 10.82 -5.64 -3.02
C LEU A 76 11.57 -6.99 -3.11
N ALA A 77 12.19 -7.30 -4.24
CA ALA A 77 13.00 -8.51 -4.39
C ALA A 77 14.15 -8.55 -3.37
N ALA A 78 14.85 -7.41 -3.17
CA ALA A 78 15.90 -7.30 -2.15
C ALA A 78 15.36 -7.51 -0.72
N VAL A 79 14.16 -6.97 -0.41
CA VAL A 79 13.49 -7.21 0.88
C VAL A 79 13.14 -8.70 1.05
N LEU A 80 12.59 -9.33 0.02
CA LEU A 80 12.28 -10.77 0.02
C LEU A 80 13.54 -11.63 0.22
N ASP A 81 14.65 -11.29 -0.43
CA ASP A 81 15.93 -12.01 -0.29
C ASP A 81 16.46 -11.90 1.14
N ALA A 82 16.36 -10.73 1.74
CA ALA A 82 16.83 -10.50 3.10
C ALA A 82 15.93 -11.13 4.19
N THR A 83 14.63 -11.31 3.93
CA THR A 83 13.66 -11.61 4.99
C THR A 83 12.86 -12.89 4.80
N ALA A 84 12.67 -13.36 3.56
CA ALA A 84 11.80 -14.53 3.27
C ALA A 84 12.54 -15.87 3.26
N GLY A 85 13.88 -15.88 3.33
CA GLY A 85 14.67 -17.12 3.31
C GLY A 85 14.47 -17.96 2.05
N GLY A 86 14.14 -17.33 0.91
CA GLY A 86 13.89 -18.01 -0.37
C GLY A 86 12.45 -18.55 -0.55
N ALA A 87 11.61 -18.50 0.48
CA ALA A 87 10.20 -18.94 0.37
C ALA A 87 9.34 -17.88 -0.37
N PRO A 88 8.33 -18.31 -1.16
CA PRO A 88 7.34 -17.40 -1.69
C PRO A 88 6.57 -16.70 -0.56
N ALA A 89 6.36 -15.39 -0.68
CA ALA A 89 5.71 -14.58 0.34
C ALA A 89 4.26 -14.24 -0.04
N VAL A 90 3.41 -14.03 0.97
CA VAL A 90 2.16 -13.29 0.78
C VAL A 90 2.51 -11.80 0.76
N LEU A 91 2.07 -11.08 -0.27
CA LEU A 91 2.25 -9.64 -0.39
C LEU A 91 0.96 -8.93 0.00
N VAL A 92 1.03 -8.04 0.97
CA VAL A 92 -0.08 -7.19 1.43
C VAL A 92 0.24 -5.76 1.04
N GLY A 93 -0.44 -5.21 0.05
CA GLY A 93 -0.12 -3.89 -0.48
C GLY A 93 -1.29 -2.94 -0.52
N CYS A 94 -1.10 -1.71 -0.03
CA CYS A 94 -2.11 -0.65 -0.09
C CYS A 94 -1.74 0.38 -1.18
N SER A 95 -2.72 0.75 -2.03
CA SER A 95 -2.56 1.82 -3.02
C SER A 95 -1.32 1.60 -3.92
N GLN A 96 -0.32 2.46 -3.85
CA GLN A 96 0.96 2.26 -4.53
C GLN A 96 1.65 0.95 -4.12
N GLY A 97 1.56 0.55 -2.84
CA GLY A 97 2.06 -0.75 -2.39
C GLY A 97 1.34 -1.91 -3.06
N GLY A 98 0.03 -1.77 -3.31
CA GLY A 98 -0.77 -2.72 -4.09
C GLY A 98 -0.33 -2.80 -5.55
N ARG A 99 -0.02 -1.66 -6.18
CA ARG A 99 0.57 -1.61 -7.53
C ARG A 99 1.86 -2.42 -7.59
N ILE A 100 2.77 -2.19 -6.65
CA ILE A 100 4.04 -2.90 -6.59
C ILE A 100 3.83 -4.41 -6.41
N ALA A 101 2.87 -4.82 -5.58
CA ALA A 101 2.53 -6.22 -5.37
C ALA A 101 1.99 -6.89 -6.65
N ILE A 102 1.13 -6.18 -7.41
CA ILE A 102 0.61 -6.63 -8.72
C ILE A 102 1.76 -6.74 -9.73
N ASP A 103 2.58 -5.71 -9.86
CA ASP A 103 3.73 -5.68 -10.77
C ASP A 103 4.72 -6.82 -10.44
N ALA A 104 4.96 -7.09 -9.15
CA ALA A 104 5.80 -8.19 -8.69
C ALA A 104 5.21 -9.57 -9.00
N ALA A 105 3.90 -9.75 -8.84
CA ALA A 105 3.23 -11.00 -9.18
C ALA A 105 3.29 -11.34 -10.68
N LEU A 106 3.37 -10.31 -11.53
CA LEU A 106 3.57 -10.48 -12.98
C LEU A 106 5.05 -10.70 -13.35
N ALA A 107 5.98 -10.06 -12.64
CA ALA A 107 7.42 -10.10 -12.97
C ALA A 107 8.15 -11.30 -12.33
N MET A 108 7.73 -11.75 -11.16
CA MET A 108 8.36 -12.84 -10.40
C MET A 108 7.30 -13.71 -9.69
N PRO A 109 6.39 -14.37 -10.44
CA PRO A 109 5.25 -15.11 -9.90
C PRO A 109 5.66 -16.22 -8.91
N GLU A 110 6.85 -16.82 -9.10
CA GLU A 110 7.40 -17.85 -8.22
C GLU A 110 7.77 -17.33 -6.81
N ARG A 111 7.90 -16.01 -6.65
CA ARG A 111 8.18 -15.36 -5.35
C ARG A 111 6.91 -14.95 -4.62
N VAL A 112 5.74 -15.03 -5.27
CA VAL A 112 4.46 -14.55 -4.75
C VAL A 112 3.52 -15.70 -4.50
N ARG A 113 3.24 -15.99 -3.22
CA ARG A 113 2.31 -17.04 -2.80
C ARG A 113 0.86 -16.60 -2.96
N ALA A 114 0.54 -15.41 -2.52
CA ALA A 114 -0.80 -14.83 -2.55
C ALA A 114 -0.72 -13.30 -2.43
N LEU A 115 -1.82 -12.60 -2.72
CA LEU A 115 -1.93 -11.16 -2.69
C LEU A 115 -3.07 -10.71 -1.77
N VAL A 116 -2.84 -9.69 -0.95
CA VAL A 116 -3.90 -8.90 -0.31
C VAL A 116 -3.75 -7.46 -0.81
N LEU A 117 -4.70 -7.01 -1.60
CA LEU A 117 -4.64 -5.75 -2.34
C LEU A 117 -5.65 -4.77 -1.73
N VAL A 118 -5.15 -3.75 -1.04
CA VAL A 118 -5.97 -2.76 -0.33
C VAL A 118 -6.05 -1.49 -1.18
N ALA A 119 -7.22 -1.20 -1.75
CA ALA A 119 -7.46 -0.06 -2.64
C ALA A 119 -6.30 0.17 -3.63
N PRO A 120 -5.85 -0.85 -4.38
CA PRO A 120 -4.58 -0.79 -5.10
C PRO A 120 -4.64 0.15 -6.29
N ALA A 121 -3.56 0.88 -6.53
CA ALA A 121 -3.29 1.42 -7.84
C ALA A 121 -2.88 0.27 -8.80
N ILE A 122 -3.04 0.49 -10.12
CA ILE A 122 -2.67 -0.50 -11.14
C ILE A 122 -1.85 0.22 -12.21
N SER A 123 -0.66 -0.28 -12.52
CA SER A 123 0.18 0.29 -13.58
C SER A 123 -0.52 0.16 -14.94
N GLY A 124 -0.58 1.27 -15.68
CA GLY A 124 -1.26 1.34 -16.97
C GLY A 124 -2.79 1.42 -16.90
N ALA A 125 -3.39 1.58 -15.73
CA ALA A 125 -4.83 1.82 -15.63
C ALA A 125 -5.21 3.15 -16.31
N PRO A 126 -6.38 3.23 -16.97
CA PRO A 126 -6.86 4.48 -17.55
C PRO A 126 -6.99 5.59 -16.50
N GLU A 127 -6.64 6.80 -16.92
CA GLU A 127 -6.88 7.98 -16.09
C GLU A 127 -8.37 8.27 -15.96
N GLN A 128 -8.77 8.79 -14.80
CA GLN A 128 -10.15 9.23 -14.59
C GLN A 128 -10.37 10.56 -15.30
N ALA A 129 -11.26 10.58 -16.28
CA ALA A 129 -11.49 11.75 -17.13
C ALA A 129 -12.35 12.84 -16.46
N THR A 130 -13.24 12.47 -15.54
CA THR A 130 -14.17 13.40 -14.88
C THR A 130 -14.37 13.00 -13.43
N PHE A 131 -14.57 13.97 -12.57
CA PHE A 131 -14.84 13.75 -11.16
C PHE A 131 -16.15 14.44 -10.74
N PRO A 132 -16.80 13.97 -9.65
CA PRO A 132 -17.87 14.73 -9.01
C PRO A 132 -17.42 16.13 -8.61
N PRO A 133 -18.32 17.14 -8.62
CA PRO A 133 -17.94 18.54 -8.34
C PRO A 133 -17.22 18.75 -7.01
N ALA A 134 -17.52 17.94 -5.99
CA ALA A 134 -16.84 18.03 -4.70
C ALA A 134 -15.36 17.59 -4.79
N ILE A 135 -15.07 16.58 -5.60
CA ILE A 135 -13.68 16.13 -5.85
C ILE A 135 -12.95 17.14 -6.73
N GLU A 136 -13.61 17.72 -7.74
CA GLU A 136 -13.01 18.80 -8.55
C GLU A 136 -12.64 20.00 -7.67
N ALA A 137 -13.53 20.41 -6.76
CA ALA A 137 -13.23 21.48 -5.80
C ALA A 137 -12.09 21.12 -4.84
N TRP A 138 -11.92 19.84 -4.50
CA TRP A 138 -10.76 19.39 -3.72
C TRP A 138 -9.47 19.47 -4.56
N ILE A 139 -9.49 19.07 -5.85
CA ILE A 139 -8.37 19.18 -6.78
C ILE A 139 -7.93 20.64 -6.89
N ASP A 140 -8.86 21.58 -7.09
CA ASP A 140 -8.56 23.02 -7.15
C ASP A 140 -7.85 23.53 -5.88
N ARG A 141 -8.23 23.01 -4.70
CA ARG A 141 -7.58 23.38 -3.43
C ARG A 141 -6.18 22.78 -3.34
N MET A 142 -5.99 21.56 -3.85
CA MET A 142 -4.71 20.90 -3.88
C MET A 142 -3.73 21.64 -4.79
N GLU A 143 -4.13 21.95 -6.03
CA GLU A 143 -3.32 22.72 -6.99
C GLU A 143 -2.88 24.09 -6.43
N LYS A 144 -3.78 24.77 -5.72
CA LYS A 144 -3.44 26.04 -5.05
C LYS A 144 -2.42 25.87 -3.93
N ALA A 145 -2.53 24.81 -3.14
CA ALA A 145 -1.57 24.53 -2.07
C ALA A 145 -0.20 24.14 -2.64
N GLU A 146 -0.17 23.34 -3.70
CA GLU A 146 1.04 22.96 -4.43
C GLU A 146 1.74 24.17 -5.06
N ALA A 147 0.99 25.07 -5.73
CA ALA A 147 1.52 26.29 -6.31
C ALA A 147 2.14 27.24 -5.27
N GLN A 148 1.71 27.14 -4.00
CA GLN A 148 2.25 27.91 -2.89
C GLN A 148 3.34 27.17 -2.11
N ALA A 149 3.62 25.91 -2.46
CA ALA A 149 4.48 24.99 -1.72
C ALA A 149 4.07 24.88 -0.23
N ASP A 150 2.77 24.97 0.05
CA ASP A 150 2.20 24.87 1.40
C ASP A 150 2.06 23.39 1.81
N ILE A 151 3.16 22.81 2.24
CA ILE A 151 3.24 21.38 2.61
C ILE A 151 2.26 21.01 3.71
N ASP A 152 2.02 21.88 4.68
CA ASP A 152 1.10 21.59 5.77
C ASP A 152 -0.36 21.56 5.26
N ARG A 153 -0.69 22.45 4.32
CA ARG A 153 -2.00 22.45 3.66
C ARG A 153 -2.17 21.25 2.75
N ILE A 154 -1.17 20.88 1.96
CA ILE A 154 -1.17 19.66 1.14
C ILE A 154 -1.44 18.44 2.04
N ASN A 155 -0.67 18.29 3.11
CA ASN A 155 -0.82 17.18 4.05
C ASN A 155 -2.24 17.11 4.66
N ALA A 156 -2.83 18.24 5.03
CA ALA A 156 -4.20 18.30 5.53
C ALA A 156 -5.25 17.92 4.48
N LEU A 157 -5.07 18.36 3.24
CA LEU A 157 -5.95 18.02 2.11
C LEU A 157 -5.85 16.53 1.74
N GLU A 158 -4.66 15.95 1.78
CA GLU A 158 -4.46 14.52 1.57
C GLU A 158 -5.07 13.69 2.70
N ALA A 159 -5.00 14.16 3.96
CA ALA A 159 -5.69 13.52 5.07
C ALA A 159 -7.22 13.52 4.88
N HIS A 160 -7.79 14.61 4.35
CA HIS A 160 -9.20 14.62 3.98
C HIS A 160 -9.52 13.59 2.89
N ALA A 161 -8.76 13.59 1.80
CA ALA A 161 -9.04 12.71 0.67
C ALA A 161 -8.85 11.23 0.99
N TRP A 162 -7.71 10.88 1.61
CA TRP A 162 -7.28 9.49 1.75
C TRP A 162 -7.65 8.84 3.09
N LEU A 163 -7.87 9.64 4.14
CA LEU A 163 -8.26 9.11 5.44
C LEU A 163 -9.73 9.35 5.75
N ASP A 164 -10.26 10.55 5.45
CA ASP A 164 -11.68 10.81 5.69
C ASP A 164 -12.57 10.30 4.56
N GLY A 165 -12.06 10.32 3.33
CA GLY A 165 -12.78 10.09 2.09
C GLY A 165 -13.14 11.40 1.40
N PRO A 166 -12.94 11.51 0.06
CA PRO A 166 -13.05 12.77 -0.68
C PRO A 166 -14.45 13.38 -0.69
N LEU A 167 -15.48 12.57 -0.44
CA LEU A 167 -16.88 12.99 -0.36
C LEU A 167 -17.44 13.01 1.07
N ALA A 168 -16.64 12.57 2.05
CA ALA A 168 -17.01 12.57 3.45
C ALA A 168 -16.63 13.90 4.14
N PRO A 169 -17.20 14.21 5.32
CA PRO A 169 -16.80 15.40 6.08
C PRO A 169 -15.31 15.36 6.46
N GLU A 170 -14.63 16.49 6.27
CA GLU A 170 -13.24 16.69 6.72
C GLU A 170 -13.16 16.49 8.25
N GLY A 171 -12.21 15.68 8.71
CA GLY A 171 -12.06 15.36 10.13
C GLY A 171 -12.89 14.17 10.61
N ARG A 172 -13.51 13.39 9.72
CA ARG A 172 -14.26 12.17 10.05
C ARG A 172 -13.43 11.21 10.90
N VAL A 173 -12.19 10.99 10.50
CA VAL A 173 -11.24 10.18 11.25
C VAL A 173 -10.32 11.10 12.05
N GLY A 174 -10.34 10.99 13.36
CA GLY A 174 -9.56 11.83 14.28
C GLY A 174 -8.57 11.04 15.14
N GLY A 175 -8.08 11.69 16.21
CA GLY A 175 -7.25 11.06 17.23
C GLY A 175 -5.91 10.53 16.72
N ALA A 176 -5.47 9.42 17.30
CA ALA A 176 -4.14 8.84 17.02
C ALA A 176 -3.95 8.44 15.56
N VAL A 177 -4.99 7.99 14.87
CA VAL A 177 -4.92 7.57 13.46
C VAL A 177 -4.60 8.76 12.57
N ARG A 178 -5.31 9.89 12.76
CA ARG A 178 -5.03 11.12 11.99
C ARG A 178 -3.63 11.68 12.29
N THR A 179 -3.23 11.67 13.56
CA THR A 179 -1.88 12.11 13.95
C THR A 179 -0.82 11.26 13.23
N LEU A 180 -0.97 9.95 13.27
CA LEU A 180 -0.06 9.03 12.58
C LEU A 180 -0.03 9.28 11.06
N PHE A 181 -1.20 9.46 10.43
CA PHE A 181 -1.28 9.77 9.00
C PHE A 181 -0.48 11.04 8.66
N LEU A 182 -0.74 12.15 9.38
CA LEU A 182 -0.08 13.43 9.14
C LEU A 182 1.44 13.37 9.35
N GLU A 183 1.90 12.57 10.33
CA GLU A 183 3.32 12.33 10.54
C GLU A 183 3.95 11.56 9.38
N MET A 184 3.37 10.43 8.99
CA MET A 184 3.89 9.57 7.92
C MET A 184 3.94 10.33 6.59
N ASN A 185 2.81 10.93 6.22
CA ASN A 185 2.70 11.66 4.97
C ASN A 185 3.58 12.92 4.95
N GLY A 186 3.66 13.63 6.08
CA GLY A 186 4.52 14.80 6.22
C GLY A 186 6.01 14.50 6.05
N ILE A 187 6.48 13.28 6.35
CA ILE A 187 7.86 12.85 6.05
C ILE A 187 8.03 12.73 4.52
N ALA A 188 7.13 12.04 3.84
CA ALA A 188 7.18 11.83 2.40
C ALA A 188 7.10 13.16 1.62
N LEU A 189 6.21 14.07 2.01
CA LEU A 189 6.06 15.38 1.38
C LEU A 189 7.30 16.29 1.52
N ARG A 190 8.10 16.08 2.56
CA ARG A 190 9.35 16.83 2.80
C ARG A 190 10.61 16.14 2.32
N ALA A 191 10.47 14.88 1.87
CA ALA A 191 11.61 14.11 1.38
C ALA A 191 12.15 14.70 0.08
N GLU A 192 13.46 14.86 0.00
CA GLU A 192 14.12 15.26 -1.25
C GLU A 192 14.04 14.10 -2.25
N GLN A 193 13.37 14.34 -3.38
CA GLN A 193 13.26 13.35 -4.45
C GLN A 193 14.60 13.22 -5.18
N ARG A 194 15.15 12.01 -5.20
CA ARG A 194 16.38 11.66 -5.90
C ARG A 194 16.22 10.36 -6.66
N GLY A 195 16.98 10.22 -7.73
CA GLY A 195 16.91 9.06 -8.59
C GLY A 195 15.68 9.05 -9.51
N THR A 196 15.56 8.02 -10.30
CA THR A 196 14.48 7.87 -11.28
C THR A 196 13.90 6.48 -11.22
N GLU A 197 12.60 6.37 -10.98
CA GLU A 197 11.90 5.09 -11.08
C GLU A 197 11.93 4.58 -12.52
N ILE A 198 12.29 3.32 -12.70
CA ILE A 198 12.11 2.60 -13.96
C ILE A 198 10.66 2.15 -13.98
N ALA A 199 9.86 2.75 -14.86
CA ALA A 199 8.44 2.42 -14.97
C ALA A 199 8.24 0.91 -15.21
N PRO A 200 7.34 0.26 -14.48
CA PRO A 200 7.01 -1.14 -14.72
C PRO A 200 6.29 -1.29 -16.08
N GLU A 201 6.30 -2.51 -16.60
CA GLU A 201 5.43 -2.84 -17.73
C GLU A 201 3.95 -2.74 -17.28
N PRO A 202 3.06 -2.06 -18.04
CA PRO A 202 1.67 -1.88 -17.65
C PRO A 202 0.97 -3.18 -17.27
N ALA A 203 0.35 -3.24 -16.09
CA ALA A 203 -0.29 -4.44 -15.55
C ALA A 203 -1.79 -4.53 -15.88
N TYR A 204 -2.45 -3.40 -16.15
CA TYR A 204 -3.91 -3.30 -16.23
C TYR A 204 -4.53 -4.39 -17.11
N ASP A 205 -4.05 -4.56 -18.35
CA ASP A 205 -4.57 -5.56 -19.29
C ASP A 205 -3.99 -6.97 -19.08
N ARG A 206 -3.20 -7.20 -18.01
CA ARG A 206 -2.50 -8.47 -17.76
C ARG A 206 -2.81 -9.07 -16.38
N VAL A 207 -3.70 -8.46 -15.61
CA VAL A 207 -4.03 -8.94 -14.26
C VAL A 207 -4.67 -10.33 -14.29
N ASP A 208 -5.27 -10.75 -15.40
CA ASP A 208 -5.81 -12.08 -15.63
C ASP A 208 -4.74 -13.19 -15.73
N ARG A 209 -3.45 -12.82 -15.85
CA ARG A 209 -2.31 -13.76 -15.84
C ARG A 209 -1.84 -14.06 -14.41
N ILE A 210 -2.32 -13.35 -13.41
CA ILE A 210 -1.93 -13.57 -12.01
C ILE A 210 -2.73 -14.77 -11.48
N ALA A 211 -2.05 -15.90 -11.37
CA ALA A 211 -2.67 -17.15 -10.88
C ALA A 211 -2.68 -17.25 -9.34
N ALA A 212 -1.89 -16.42 -8.64
CA ALA A 212 -1.84 -16.40 -7.19
C ALA A 212 -3.21 -16.02 -6.59
N PRO A 213 -3.67 -16.71 -5.52
CA PRO A 213 -4.87 -16.32 -4.80
C PRO A 213 -4.79 -14.86 -4.38
N ALA A 214 -5.90 -14.12 -4.49
CA ALA A 214 -5.94 -12.71 -4.13
C ALA A 214 -7.18 -12.36 -3.30
N LEU A 215 -7.00 -11.47 -2.33
CA LEU A 215 -8.06 -10.77 -1.61
C LEU A 215 -7.97 -9.28 -1.95
N VAL A 216 -9.00 -8.74 -2.61
CA VAL A 216 -9.11 -7.31 -2.92
C VAL A 216 -9.98 -6.66 -1.86
N VAL A 217 -9.44 -5.65 -1.16
CA VAL A 217 -10.12 -4.95 -0.05
C VAL A 217 -10.21 -3.47 -0.37
N TRP A 218 -11.36 -2.83 -0.13
CA TRP A 218 -11.49 -1.37 -0.24
C TRP A 218 -12.57 -0.84 0.70
N GLY A 219 -12.60 0.47 0.89
CA GLY A 219 -13.64 1.17 1.62
C GLY A 219 -14.64 1.85 0.67
N ASP A 220 -15.90 1.96 1.08
CA ASP A 220 -16.97 2.58 0.29
C ASP A 220 -16.93 4.12 0.29
N LEU A 221 -16.11 4.72 1.15
CA LEU A 221 -15.87 6.16 1.20
C LEU A 221 -14.64 6.61 0.42
N ASP A 222 -13.93 5.71 -0.26
CA ASP A 222 -12.80 6.05 -1.12
C ASP A 222 -13.25 6.79 -2.39
N PHE A 223 -12.31 7.24 -3.20
CA PHE A 223 -12.61 7.78 -4.54
C PHE A 223 -13.38 6.74 -5.36
N PRO A 224 -14.54 7.09 -5.96
CA PRO A 224 -15.39 6.12 -6.67
C PRO A 224 -14.64 5.28 -7.71
N HIS A 225 -13.77 5.90 -8.50
CA HIS A 225 -12.99 5.21 -9.52
C HIS A 225 -11.99 4.17 -8.96
N LEU A 226 -11.61 4.27 -7.68
CA LEU A 226 -10.77 3.27 -7.03
C LEU A 226 -11.59 2.05 -6.62
N GLY A 227 -12.84 2.25 -6.20
CA GLY A 227 -13.81 1.17 -6.03
C GLY A 227 -14.02 0.39 -7.33
N ASP A 228 -14.27 1.10 -8.45
CA ASP A 228 -14.41 0.48 -9.78
C ASP A 228 -13.16 -0.34 -10.17
N ARG A 229 -11.95 0.13 -9.83
CA ARG A 229 -10.69 -0.61 -10.05
C ARG A 229 -10.58 -1.86 -9.17
N CYS A 230 -11.06 -1.81 -7.94
CA CYS A 230 -11.09 -2.98 -7.06
C CYS A 230 -12.06 -4.04 -7.58
N GLU A 231 -13.24 -3.63 -8.05
CA GLU A 231 -14.20 -4.52 -8.70
C GLU A 231 -13.66 -5.12 -10.01
N TYR A 232 -12.97 -4.31 -10.81
CA TYR A 232 -12.27 -4.78 -12.01
C TYR A 232 -11.24 -5.88 -11.68
N LEU A 233 -10.40 -5.69 -10.67
CA LEU A 233 -9.43 -6.68 -10.24
C LEU A 233 -10.11 -7.96 -9.76
N ALA A 234 -11.12 -7.83 -8.90
CA ALA A 234 -11.87 -8.98 -8.38
C ALA A 234 -12.55 -9.79 -9.49
N ALA A 235 -13.01 -9.12 -10.56
CA ALA A 235 -13.62 -9.79 -11.69
C ALA A 235 -12.63 -10.40 -12.68
N ARG A 236 -11.43 -9.86 -12.80
CA ARG A 236 -10.45 -10.25 -13.84
C ARG A 236 -9.40 -11.23 -13.34
N MET A 237 -9.00 -11.17 -12.08
CA MET A 237 -8.01 -12.09 -11.51
C MET A 237 -8.67 -13.45 -11.23
N PRO A 238 -8.14 -14.59 -11.78
CA PRO A 238 -8.83 -15.89 -11.76
C PRO A 238 -9.12 -16.47 -10.37
N ALA A 239 -8.29 -16.13 -9.38
CA ALA A 239 -8.39 -16.63 -8.01
C ALA A 239 -8.60 -15.50 -6.99
N ALA A 240 -9.30 -14.44 -7.39
CA ALA A 240 -9.59 -13.31 -6.52
C ALA A 240 -10.93 -13.49 -5.77
N THR A 241 -10.91 -13.01 -4.54
CA THR A 241 -12.10 -12.70 -3.73
C THR A 241 -12.06 -11.24 -3.33
N SER A 242 -13.18 -10.68 -2.90
CA SER A 242 -13.27 -9.27 -2.55
C SER A 242 -13.94 -9.03 -1.21
N LEU A 243 -13.57 -7.92 -0.57
CA LEU A 243 -14.15 -7.46 0.68
C LEU A 243 -14.31 -5.94 0.65
N LEU A 244 -15.54 -5.45 0.75
CA LEU A 244 -15.85 -4.06 1.02
C LEU A 244 -15.92 -3.84 2.53
N ILE A 245 -15.17 -2.87 3.05
CA ILE A 245 -15.28 -2.42 4.43
C ILE A 245 -16.11 -1.14 4.43
N CYS A 246 -17.34 -1.24 4.94
CA CYS A 246 -18.26 -0.11 4.99
C CYS A 246 -17.76 0.99 5.94
N ASP A 247 -18.09 2.24 5.62
CA ASP A 247 -17.71 3.45 6.34
C ASP A 247 -16.18 3.69 6.39
N ALA A 248 -15.39 3.00 5.57
CA ALA A 248 -13.96 3.19 5.43
C ALA A 248 -13.60 3.94 4.14
N ALA A 249 -12.53 4.72 4.19
CA ALA A 249 -11.93 5.36 3.03
C ALA A 249 -10.75 4.53 2.47
N HIS A 250 -9.69 5.19 2.02
CA HIS A 250 -8.56 4.58 1.29
C HIS A 250 -7.66 3.68 2.16
N LEU A 251 -7.68 3.88 3.47
CA LEU A 251 -6.81 3.18 4.43
C LEU A 251 -7.62 2.35 5.43
N PRO A 252 -8.45 1.40 4.97
CA PRO A 252 -9.39 0.67 5.83
C PRO A 252 -8.71 -0.13 6.94
N ASN A 253 -7.44 -0.51 6.78
CA ASN A 253 -6.64 -1.16 7.81
C ASN A 253 -6.33 -0.22 9.00
N LEU A 254 -6.13 1.07 8.75
CA LEU A 254 -5.93 2.08 9.82
C LEU A 254 -7.24 2.45 10.52
N GLU A 255 -8.34 2.50 9.78
CA GLU A 255 -9.65 2.89 10.31
C GLU A 255 -10.32 1.75 11.07
N TYR A 256 -10.23 0.54 10.53
CA TYR A 256 -10.91 -0.67 11.07
C TYR A 256 -9.93 -1.84 11.19
N PRO A 257 -8.85 -1.73 11.99
CA PRO A 257 -7.80 -2.74 12.08
C PRO A 257 -8.31 -4.13 12.46
N ASP A 258 -9.30 -4.21 13.35
CA ASP A 258 -9.86 -5.50 13.77
C ASP A 258 -10.62 -6.20 12.63
N ALA A 259 -11.38 -5.46 11.81
CA ALA A 259 -12.10 -6.01 10.67
C ALA A 259 -11.12 -6.47 9.59
N PHE A 260 -10.13 -5.64 9.30
CA PHE A 260 -9.08 -5.97 8.34
C PHE A 260 -8.27 -7.19 8.79
N ASN A 261 -7.81 -7.24 10.03
CA ASN A 261 -7.03 -8.35 10.58
C ASN A 261 -7.81 -9.68 10.56
N ARG A 262 -9.12 -9.66 10.88
CA ARG A 262 -9.95 -10.87 10.75
C ARG A 262 -9.97 -11.40 9.32
N ALA A 263 -10.13 -10.52 8.33
CA ALA A 263 -10.13 -10.88 6.91
C ALA A 263 -8.75 -11.39 6.45
N LEU A 264 -7.68 -10.69 6.84
CA LEU A 264 -6.31 -11.10 6.56
C LEU A 264 -6.02 -12.51 7.11
N HIS A 265 -6.33 -12.77 8.37
CA HIS A 265 -6.10 -14.09 8.99
C HIS A 265 -6.93 -15.19 8.33
N ALA A 266 -8.21 -14.93 8.00
CA ALA A 266 -9.05 -15.89 7.30
C ALA A 266 -8.48 -16.24 5.91
N PHE A 267 -8.00 -15.24 5.18
CA PHE A 267 -7.37 -15.42 3.88
C PHE A 267 -6.06 -16.21 3.99
N LEU A 268 -5.19 -15.85 4.93
CA LEU A 268 -3.92 -16.53 5.17
C LEU A 268 -4.11 -18.00 5.53
N ALA A 269 -5.13 -18.35 6.33
CA ALA A 269 -5.47 -19.72 6.66
C ALA A 269 -5.90 -20.54 5.43
N GLY A 270 -6.60 -19.92 4.47
CA GLY A 270 -6.99 -20.56 3.21
C GLY A 270 -5.86 -20.63 2.17
N ALA A 271 -4.85 -19.76 2.27
CA ALA A 271 -3.67 -19.72 1.41
C ALA A 271 -2.47 -20.49 2.00
N ALA A 272 -2.66 -21.21 3.11
CA ALA A 272 -1.64 -22.07 3.70
C ALA A 272 -1.20 -23.17 2.71
N PRO A 273 0.06 -23.68 2.78
CA PRO A 273 0.61 -24.68 1.86
C PRO A 273 -0.12 -26.02 1.95
#